data_bb3ebb7607a257274a1b231ed6bedea8
#
_entry.id   bb3ebb7607a257274a1b231ed6bedea8
#
_cell.length_a   1.000
_cell.length_b   1.000
_cell.length_c   1.000
_cell.angle_alpha   90.00
_cell.angle_beta   90.00
_cell.angle_gamma   90.00
#
_symmetry.space_group_name_H-M   'P 1'
#
loop_
_entity.id
_entity.type
_entity.pdbx_description
1 polymer ?
#
loop_
_entity_poly.entity_id
_entity_poly.type
_entity_poly.pdbx_seq_one_letter_code
_entity_poly.pdbx_strand_id
1 'polypeptide(L)'
;MAVKELPMIRERGVCCALPVVQESWAIDRAELMKALADPTRLTILASLWKANAPICICDFTAGLELTQPTISHHMAKLKEAGLVDSEKRGIWIYYRLRDKLPTATRKLLSQLIA
;
A
#
# COMPACT_ATOMS: atom_id res chain seq x y z
N MET A 1 14.72 -9.87 -23.90
CA MET A 1 15.47 -10.87 -23.13
C MET A 1 15.02 -12.27 -23.54
N ALA A 2 15.92 -13.09 -24.02
CA ALA A 2 15.56 -14.44 -24.41
C ALA A 2 15.26 -15.27 -23.16
N VAL A 3 14.12 -15.94 -23.17
CA VAL A 3 13.77 -16.86 -22.10
C VAL A 3 14.66 -18.10 -22.27
N LYS A 4 15.50 -18.34 -21.30
CA LYS A 4 16.34 -19.51 -21.29
C LYS A 4 15.49 -20.74 -21.06
N GLU A 5 15.60 -21.72 -21.95
CA GLU A 5 14.90 -22.98 -21.75
C GLU A 5 15.32 -23.64 -20.45
N LEU A 6 14.32 -23.94 -19.63
CA LEU A 6 14.57 -24.71 -18.42
C LEU A 6 14.80 -26.18 -18.79
N PRO A 7 15.81 -26.82 -18.22
CA PRO A 7 16.02 -28.23 -18.47
C PRO A 7 14.79 -29.04 -18.09
N MET A 8 14.38 -29.93 -18.97
CA MET A 8 13.31 -30.85 -18.69
C MET A 8 13.85 -32.00 -17.84
N ILE A 9 13.73 -31.83 -16.55
CA ILE A 9 14.19 -32.82 -15.56
C ILE A 9 13.06 -33.66 -15.01
N ARG A 10 11.84 -33.45 -15.49
CA ARG A 10 10.66 -34.19 -15.04
C ARG A 10 10.07 -34.99 -16.14
N GLU A 11 9.74 -36.22 -15.80
CA GLU A 11 8.92 -37.05 -16.66
C GLU A 11 7.47 -36.58 -16.62
N ARG A 12 6.75 -36.86 -17.69
CA ARG A 12 5.34 -36.52 -17.79
C ARG A 12 4.54 -37.21 -16.68
N GLY A 13 3.78 -36.46 -15.94
CA GLY A 13 2.97 -36.93 -14.81
C GLY A 13 3.69 -36.98 -13.47
N VAL A 14 4.98 -36.65 -13.45
CA VAL A 14 5.74 -36.48 -12.21
C VAL A 14 5.84 -35.02 -11.86
N CYS A 15 5.29 -34.64 -10.72
CA CYS A 15 5.32 -33.24 -10.24
C CYS A 15 6.34 -33.10 -9.13
N CYS A 16 7.16 -32.05 -9.21
CA CYS A 16 7.96 -31.64 -8.07
C CYS A 16 7.05 -30.96 -7.05
N ALA A 17 7.30 -31.20 -5.77
CA ALA A 17 6.62 -30.47 -4.72
C ALA A 17 7.00 -28.98 -4.80
N LEU A 18 6.00 -28.10 -4.75
CA LEU A 18 6.25 -26.68 -4.63
C LEU A 18 6.72 -26.37 -3.21
N PRO A 19 7.65 -25.41 -3.04
CA PRO A 19 7.95 -24.90 -1.72
C PRO A 19 6.67 -24.41 -1.04
N VAL A 20 6.56 -24.69 0.25
CA VAL A 20 5.38 -24.29 1.01
C VAL A 20 5.43 -22.78 1.25
N VAL A 21 4.41 -22.08 0.78
CA VAL A 21 4.19 -20.66 1.07
C VAL A 21 2.83 -20.58 1.74
N GLN A 22 2.77 -19.91 2.88
CA GLN A 22 1.51 -19.72 3.59
C GLN A 22 0.56 -18.87 2.77
N GLU A 23 -0.67 -19.33 2.63
CA GLU A 23 -1.70 -18.59 1.89
C GLU A 23 -1.94 -17.20 2.48
N SER A 24 -1.96 -17.09 3.81
CA SER A 24 -2.12 -15.81 4.50
C SER A 24 -1.03 -14.81 4.13
N TRP A 25 0.21 -15.27 3.94
CA TRP A 25 1.31 -14.42 3.51
C TRP A 25 0.99 -13.74 2.17
N ALA A 26 0.52 -14.51 1.20
CA ALA A 26 0.21 -14.00 -0.14
C ALA A 26 -1.01 -13.08 -0.11
N ILE A 27 -2.04 -13.43 0.65
CA ILE A 27 -3.25 -12.62 0.78
C ILE A 27 -2.93 -11.25 1.37
N ASP A 28 -2.18 -11.22 2.48
CA ASP A 28 -1.85 -9.97 3.16
C ASP A 28 -1.01 -9.04 2.27
N ARG A 29 -0.03 -9.59 1.57
CA ARG A 29 0.80 -8.79 0.67
C ARG A 29 0.03 -8.32 -0.56
N ALA A 30 -0.85 -9.14 -1.08
CA ALA A 30 -1.70 -8.75 -2.20
C ALA A 30 -2.65 -7.60 -1.81
N GLU A 31 -3.24 -7.65 -0.62
CA GLU A 31 -4.08 -6.56 -0.09
C GLU A 31 -3.28 -5.26 0.02
N LEU A 32 -2.07 -5.33 0.56
CA LEU A 32 -1.18 -4.19 0.65
C LEU A 32 -0.87 -3.62 -0.74
N MET A 33 -0.50 -4.48 -1.68
CA MET A 33 -0.15 -4.05 -3.04
C MET A 33 -1.34 -3.44 -3.77
N LYS A 34 -2.54 -3.96 -3.58
CA LYS A 34 -3.75 -3.38 -4.15
C LYS A 34 -4.01 -1.96 -3.62
N ALA A 35 -3.78 -1.74 -2.34
CA ALA A 35 -3.92 -0.42 -1.75
C ALA A 35 -2.90 0.57 -2.34
N LEU A 36 -1.70 0.10 -2.65
CA LEU A 36 -0.63 0.93 -3.22
C LEU A 36 -0.76 1.17 -4.72
N ALA A 37 -1.48 0.31 -5.44
CA ALA A 37 -1.53 0.33 -6.90
C ALA A 37 -2.52 1.38 -7.44
N ASP A 38 -2.36 2.62 -7.00
CA ASP A 38 -3.17 3.76 -7.45
C ASP A 38 -2.35 5.04 -7.35
N PRO A 39 -2.29 5.87 -8.41
CA PRO A 39 -1.47 7.09 -8.40
C PRO A 39 -1.87 8.07 -7.29
N THR A 40 -3.16 8.24 -7.06
CA THR A 40 -3.63 9.16 -6.02
C THR A 40 -3.25 8.67 -4.64
N ARG A 41 -3.42 7.38 -4.37
CA ARG A 41 -3.04 6.80 -3.08
C ARG A 41 -1.53 6.85 -2.85
N LEU A 42 -0.73 6.62 -3.88
CA LEU A 42 0.73 6.77 -3.77
C LEU A 42 1.11 8.23 -3.48
N THR A 43 0.45 9.18 -4.11
CA THR A 43 0.69 10.61 -3.85
C THR A 43 0.33 10.98 -2.42
N ILE A 44 -0.79 10.48 -1.92
CA ILE A 44 -1.21 10.70 -0.52
C ILE A 44 -0.15 10.14 0.44
N LEU A 45 0.27 8.91 0.23
CA LEU A 45 1.28 8.28 1.09
C LEU A 45 2.61 9.02 1.05
N ALA A 46 3.04 9.44 -0.14
CA ALA A 46 4.28 10.22 -0.28
C ALA A 46 4.17 11.57 0.44
N SER A 47 3.02 12.22 0.36
CA SER A 47 2.78 13.49 1.06
C SER A 47 2.86 13.32 2.57
N LEU A 48 2.22 12.28 3.10
CA LEU A 48 2.25 11.97 4.52
C LEU A 48 3.67 11.60 4.99
N TRP A 49 4.37 10.82 4.19
CA TRP A 49 5.74 10.42 4.48
C TRP A 49 6.67 11.63 4.58
N LYS A 50 6.61 12.51 3.59
CA LYS A 50 7.47 13.70 3.52
C LYS A 50 7.12 14.73 4.57
N ALA A 51 5.82 14.92 4.86
CA ALA A 51 5.37 15.86 5.89
C ALA A 51 5.76 15.39 7.29
N ASN A 52 5.79 14.08 7.50
CA ASN A 52 6.03 13.46 8.80
C ASN A 52 5.15 14.08 9.90
N ALA A 53 3.91 14.38 9.54
CA ALA A 53 2.93 15.03 10.39
C ALA A 53 1.52 14.77 9.86
N PRO A 54 0.48 14.88 10.69
CA PRO A 54 -0.90 14.78 10.21
C PRO A 54 -1.21 15.87 9.20
N ILE A 55 -2.00 15.50 8.19
CA ILE A 55 -2.47 16.42 7.15
C ILE A 55 -4.00 16.43 7.15
N CYS A 56 -4.58 17.62 7.11
CA CYS A 56 -6.02 17.78 7.04
C CYS A 56 -6.56 17.32 5.69
N ILE A 57 -7.75 16.70 5.70
CA ILE A 57 -8.43 16.32 4.45
C ILE A 57 -8.62 17.51 3.51
N CYS A 58 -8.81 18.71 4.05
CA CYS A 58 -8.96 19.91 3.25
C CYS A 58 -7.71 20.26 2.44
N ASP A 59 -6.53 19.95 2.98
CA ASP A 59 -5.27 20.17 2.26
C ASP A 59 -5.12 19.17 1.10
N PHE A 60 -5.58 17.95 1.28
CA PHE A 60 -5.60 16.96 0.20
C PHE A 60 -6.58 17.35 -0.90
N THR A 61 -7.78 17.80 -0.55
CA THR A 61 -8.77 18.19 -1.56
C THR A 61 -8.28 19.38 -2.38
N ALA A 62 -7.69 20.37 -1.72
CA ALA A 62 -7.14 21.53 -2.40
C ALA A 62 -5.89 21.18 -3.22
N GLY A 63 -4.96 20.45 -2.64
CA GLY A 63 -3.68 20.15 -3.28
C GLY A 63 -3.79 19.16 -4.44
N LEU A 64 -4.71 18.22 -4.36
CA LEU A 64 -4.91 17.19 -5.41
C LEU A 64 -6.06 17.56 -6.36
N GLU A 65 -6.76 18.64 -6.10
CA GLU A 65 -7.92 19.07 -6.91
C GLU A 65 -8.99 17.98 -7.05
N LEU A 66 -9.23 17.25 -5.96
CA LEU A 66 -10.23 16.21 -5.89
C LEU A 66 -11.30 16.57 -4.85
N THR A 67 -12.48 15.98 -5.02
CA THR A 67 -13.57 16.18 -4.06
C THR A 67 -13.29 15.43 -2.74
N GLN A 68 -13.91 15.91 -1.67
CA GLN A 68 -13.78 15.26 -0.36
C GLN A 68 -14.24 13.79 -0.38
N PRO A 69 -15.37 13.43 -0.99
CA PRO A 69 -15.76 12.02 -1.09
C PRO A 69 -14.72 11.15 -1.79
N THR A 70 -14.08 11.66 -2.84
CA THR A 70 -13.03 10.94 -3.56
C THR A 70 -11.81 10.72 -2.67
N ILE A 71 -11.35 11.74 -1.97
CA ILE A 71 -10.23 11.61 -1.01
C ILE A 71 -10.61 10.65 0.11
N SER A 72 -11.81 10.76 0.66
CA SER A 72 -12.28 9.87 1.73
C SER A 72 -12.30 8.42 1.29
N HIS A 73 -12.67 8.15 0.03
CA HIS A 73 -12.66 6.80 -0.54
C HIS A 73 -11.24 6.22 -0.59
N HIS A 74 -10.28 7.00 -1.07
CA HIS A 74 -8.88 6.59 -1.11
C HIS A 74 -8.32 6.38 0.30
N MET A 75 -8.66 7.26 1.23
CA MET A 75 -8.22 7.14 2.63
C MET A 75 -8.79 5.89 3.29
N ALA A 76 -10.05 5.55 3.00
CA ALA A 76 -10.65 4.33 3.52
C ALA A 76 -9.89 3.08 3.06
N LYS A 77 -9.47 3.04 1.80
CA LYS A 77 -8.65 1.94 1.26
C LYS A 77 -7.30 1.85 1.95
N LEU A 78 -6.65 2.98 2.16
CA LEU A 78 -5.36 3.02 2.87
C LEU A 78 -5.50 2.64 4.34
N LYS A 79 -6.60 3.04 4.97
CA LYS A 79 -6.88 2.69 6.37
C LYS A 79 -7.16 1.20 6.53
N GLU A 80 -7.95 0.61 5.63
CA GLU A 80 -8.19 -0.84 5.60
C GLU A 80 -6.91 -1.64 5.44
N ALA A 81 -5.96 -1.14 4.66
CA ALA A 81 -4.66 -1.76 4.48
C ALA A 81 -3.71 -1.55 5.66
N GLY A 82 -4.12 -0.79 6.67
CA GLY A 82 -3.31 -0.56 7.86
C GLY A 82 -2.20 0.46 7.68
N LEU A 83 -2.29 1.33 6.66
CA LEU A 83 -1.24 2.28 6.34
C LEU A 83 -1.44 3.65 6.98
N VAL A 84 -2.67 4.08 7.14
CA VAL A 84 -2.99 5.40 7.70
C VAL A 84 -3.98 5.27 8.84
N ASP A 85 -3.94 6.25 9.72
CA ASP A 85 -4.93 6.49 10.77
C ASP A 85 -5.55 7.87 10.56
N SER A 86 -6.73 8.06 11.11
CA SER A 86 -7.42 9.33 11.09
C SER A 86 -7.67 9.83 12.50
N GLU A 87 -7.68 11.14 12.64
CA GLU A 87 -7.99 11.82 13.89
C GLU A 87 -8.93 12.98 13.61
N LYS A 88 -10.03 13.02 14.34
CA LYS A 88 -10.98 14.11 14.22
C LYS A 88 -10.62 15.22 15.21
N ARG A 89 -10.48 16.45 14.70
CA ARG A 89 -10.22 17.66 15.51
C ARG A 89 -11.33 18.67 15.20
N GLY A 90 -12.34 18.73 16.06
CA GLY A 90 -13.53 19.55 15.78
C GLY A 90 -14.28 19.03 14.57
N ILE A 91 -14.44 19.88 13.55
CA ILE A 91 -15.08 19.50 12.28
C ILE A 91 -14.08 18.98 11.23
N TRP A 92 -12.78 19.00 11.54
CA TRP A 92 -11.72 18.64 10.61
C TRP A 92 -11.23 17.22 10.86
N ILE A 93 -10.93 16.49 9.79
CA ILE A 93 -10.33 15.16 9.84
C ILE A 93 -8.88 15.26 9.36
N TYR A 94 -7.98 14.79 10.21
CA TYR A 94 -6.55 14.70 9.90
C TYR A 94 -6.18 13.27 9.65
N TYR A 95 -5.30 13.05 8.69
CA TYR A 95 -4.74 11.74 8.38
C TYR A 95 -3.26 11.73 8.63
N ARG A 96 -2.75 10.60 9.06
CA ARG A 96 -1.32 10.38 9.28
C ARG A 96 -0.95 8.95 8.94
N LEU A 97 0.33 8.72 8.66
CA LEU A 97 0.83 7.37 8.55
C LEU A 97 0.71 6.69 9.93
N ARG A 98 0.37 5.42 9.92
CA ARG A 98 0.30 4.65 11.15
C ARG A 98 1.69 4.58 11.80
N ASP A 99 1.79 4.84 13.09
CA ASP A 99 3.05 4.90 13.82
C ASP A 99 3.81 3.57 13.81
N LYS A 100 3.08 2.46 13.95
CA LYS A 100 3.66 1.13 14.06
C LYS A 100 3.41 0.32 12.80
N LEU A 101 3.96 0.76 11.69
CA LEU A 101 3.95 -0.03 10.47
C LEU A 101 4.87 -1.25 10.64
N PRO A 102 4.47 -2.42 10.11
CA PRO A 102 5.39 -3.55 10.05
C PRO A 102 6.69 -3.15 9.35
N THR A 103 7.79 -3.71 9.79
CA THR A 103 9.12 -3.37 9.25
C THR A 103 9.20 -3.55 7.75
N ALA A 104 8.64 -4.64 7.22
CA ALA A 104 8.61 -4.90 5.78
C ALA A 104 7.83 -3.83 5.02
N THR A 105 6.68 -3.40 5.54
CA THR A 105 5.87 -2.34 4.94
C THR A 105 6.60 -1.01 4.95
N ARG A 106 7.22 -0.65 6.06
CA ARG A 106 8.00 0.58 6.18
C ARG A 106 9.16 0.60 5.20
N LYS A 107 9.89 -0.50 5.06
CA LYS A 107 10.99 -0.63 4.10
C LYS A 107 10.47 -0.49 2.66
N LEU A 108 9.36 -1.12 2.34
CA LEU A 108 8.76 -1.02 1.01
C LEU A 108 8.39 0.44 0.69
N LEU A 109 7.72 1.12 1.60
CA LEU A 109 7.34 2.53 1.41
C LEU A 109 8.56 3.43 1.26
N SER A 110 9.60 3.22 2.06
CA SER A 110 10.82 4.01 1.95
C SER A 110 11.50 3.84 0.60
N GLN A 111 11.48 2.64 0.03
CA GLN A 111 12.02 2.37 -1.29
C GLN A 111 11.18 2.99 -2.40
N LEU A 112 9.85 2.97 -2.27
CA LEU A 112 8.96 3.52 -3.28
C LEU A 112 8.92 5.04 -3.29
N ILE A 113 9.03 5.67 -2.12
CA ILE A 113 8.84 7.11 -1.96
C ILE A 113 10.15 7.89 -2.05
N ALA A 114 11.24 7.29 -1.63
CA ALA A 114 12.54 7.95 -1.55
C ALA A 114 13.11 8.43 -2.89
#